data_1b01135fe6bb4160979c98d781fa9278
#
_entry.id   1b01135fe6bb4160979c98d781fa9278
#
_cell.length_a   1.000
_cell.length_b   1.000
_cell.length_c   1.000
_cell.angle_alpha   90.00
_cell.angle_beta   90.00
_cell.angle_gamma   90.00
#
_symmetry.space_group_name_H-M   'P 1'
#
loop_
_entity.id
_entity.type
_entity.pdbx_description
1 polymer ?
#
loop_
_entity_poly.entity_id
_entity_poly.type
_entity_poly.pdbx_seq_one_letter_code
_entity_poly.pdbx_strand_id
1 'polypeptide(L)'
;MRKVAVIMGSTSDLPVAEKAIQTLKGYGIETEVRVLSAHRCPNEAREFAASARESGFSCIIALAGMAAHLAGAMAANTTLPVIGVPCSGAKLDGMDALLSTVQMPSGIPVATVAIDGAKNAAILAVQIMAVSDEGLAHKLQAARDEGTAAVLKADEELRERYKN
;
A
#
# COMPACT_ATOMS: atom_id res chain seq x y z
N MET A 1 -11.90 11.65 8.93
CA MET A 1 -12.46 10.55 8.12
C MET A 1 -11.37 9.53 7.92
N ARG A 2 -11.69 8.21 7.93
CA ARG A 2 -10.68 7.14 7.77
C ARG A 2 -10.94 6.44 6.44
N LYS A 3 -10.60 7.08 5.32
CA LYS A 3 -10.83 6.54 3.97
C LYS A 3 -9.51 6.47 3.20
N VAL A 4 -9.25 5.35 2.54
CA VAL A 4 -8.05 5.10 1.72
C VAL A 4 -8.48 4.67 0.32
N ALA A 5 -7.84 5.26 -0.69
CA ALA A 5 -8.00 4.81 -2.07
C ALA A 5 -7.00 3.69 -2.39
N VAL A 6 -7.47 2.62 -3.02
CA VAL A 6 -6.63 1.55 -3.58
C VAL A 6 -6.80 1.56 -5.09
N ILE A 7 -5.78 2.03 -5.80
CA ILE A 7 -5.81 2.27 -7.24
C ILE A 7 -4.88 1.30 -7.94
N MET A 8 -5.38 0.59 -8.95
CA MET A 8 -4.62 -0.35 -9.78
C MET A 8 -4.49 0.17 -11.20
N GLY A 9 -3.36 -0.06 -11.84
CA GLY A 9 -3.15 0.22 -13.26
C GLY A 9 -3.89 -0.76 -14.18
N SER A 10 -4.16 -1.97 -13.69
CA SER A 10 -4.85 -3.05 -14.41
C SER A 10 -5.54 -3.97 -13.42
N THR A 11 -6.58 -4.68 -13.88
CA THR A 11 -7.22 -5.75 -13.10
C THR A 11 -6.30 -6.93 -12.83
N SER A 12 -5.20 -7.09 -13.58
CA SER A 12 -4.15 -8.09 -13.30
C SER A 12 -3.48 -7.89 -11.93
N ASP A 13 -3.52 -6.67 -11.38
CA ASP A 13 -2.93 -6.33 -10.09
C ASP A 13 -3.87 -6.64 -8.91
N LEU A 14 -5.11 -7.06 -9.19
CA LEU A 14 -6.13 -7.32 -8.16
C LEU A 14 -5.69 -8.34 -7.10
N PRO A 15 -5.03 -9.48 -7.42
CA PRO A 15 -4.59 -10.44 -6.40
C PRO A 15 -3.60 -9.83 -5.39
N VAL A 16 -2.80 -8.85 -5.82
CA VAL A 16 -1.91 -8.09 -4.94
C VAL A 16 -2.71 -7.05 -4.13
N ALA A 17 -3.59 -6.32 -4.79
CA ALA A 17 -4.42 -5.28 -4.17
C ALA A 17 -5.35 -5.84 -3.09
N GLU A 18 -5.88 -7.05 -3.26
CA GLU A 18 -6.74 -7.71 -2.26
C GLU A 18 -6.08 -7.83 -0.89
N LYS A 19 -4.75 -8.03 -0.84
CA LYS A 19 -4.00 -8.06 0.41
C LYS A 19 -4.08 -6.71 1.16
N ALA A 20 -4.03 -5.60 0.44
CA ALA A 20 -4.21 -4.27 1.03
C ALA A 20 -5.66 -4.05 1.47
N ILE A 21 -6.63 -4.39 0.62
CA ILE A 21 -8.06 -4.20 0.88
C ILE A 21 -8.47 -4.96 2.15
N GLN A 22 -8.10 -6.23 2.27
CA GLN A 22 -8.41 -7.05 3.46
C GLN A 22 -7.72 -6.52 4.72
N THR A 23 -6.48 -6.04 4.59
CA THR A 23 -5.76 -5.45 5.71
C THR A 23 -6.45 -4.16 6.19
N LEU A 24 -6.79 -3.24 5.29
CA LEU A 24 -7.51 -2.00 5.62
C LEU A 24 -8.86 -2.30 6.29
N LYS A 25 -9.61 -3.29 5.75
CA LYS A 25 -10.87 -3.74 6.34
C LYS A 25 -10.69 -4.26 7.77
N GLY A 26 -9.61 -5.02 8.04
CA GLY A 26 -9.29 -5.51 9.39
C GLY A 26 -9.05 -4.38 10.40
N TYR A 27 -8.53 -3.24 9.96
CA TYR A 27 -8.37 -2.04 10.79
C TYR A 27 -9.63 -1.16 10.87
N GLY A 28 -10.70 -1.49 10.12
CA GLY A 28 -11.93 -0.71 10.07
C GLY A 28 -11.80 0.57 9.24
N ILE A 29 -10.97 0.54 8.19
CA ILE A 29 -10.75 1.66 7.28
C ILE A 29 -11.68 1.53 6.07
N GLU A 30 -12.42 2.59 5.76
CA GLU A 30 -13.19 2.67 4.52
C GLU A 30 -12.26 2.67 3.31
N THR A 31 -12.57 1.86 2.32
CA THR A 31 -11.69 1.67 1.16
C THR A 31 -12.47 1.86 -0.13
N GLU A 32 -11.98 2.72 -1.00
CA GLU A 32 -12.46 2.84 -2.38
C GLU A 32 -11.45 2.21 -3.32
N VAL A 33 -11.92 1.27 -4.15
CA VAL A 33 -11.08 0.49 -5.06
C VAL A 33 -11.38 0.87 -6.50
N ARG A 34 -10.37 1.28 -7.27
CA ARG A 34 -10.52 1.69 -8.67
C ARG A 34 -9.42 1.08 -9.56
N VAL A 35 -9.76 0.94 -10.82
CA VAL A 35 -8.78 0.67 -11.88
C VAL A 35 -8.62 1.95 -12.70
N LEU A 36 -7.44 2.58 -12.59
CA LEU A 36 -7.10 3.82 -13.30
C LEU A 36 -5.67 3.69 -13.82
N SER A 37 -5.51 3.63 -15.14
CA SER A 37 -4.19 3.52 -15.75
C SER A 37 -3.62 4.90 -16.07
N ALA A 38 -2.44 5.24 -15.53
CA ALA A 38 -1.76 6.49 -15.86
C ALA A 38 -1.44 6.62 -17.36
N HIS A 39 -1.29 5.50 -18.07
CA HIS A 39 -0.97 5.49 -19.51
C HIS A 39 -2.21 5.46 -20.41
N ARG A 40 -3.31 4.79 -19.98
CA ARG A 40 -4.49 4.53 -20.83
C ARG A 40 -5.67 5.45 -20.54
N CYS A 41 -5.76 5.97 -19.30
CA CYS A 41 -6.75 6.97 -18.90
C CYS A 41 -6.10 8.04 -18.00
N PRO A 42 -5.13 8.81 -18.55
CA PRO A 42 -4.35 9.77 -17.78
C PRO A 42 -5.18 10.91 -17.17
N ASN A 43 -6.22 11.35 -17.86
CA ASN A 43 -7.09 12.43 -17.37
C ASN A 43 -7.87 11.99 -16.13
N GLU A 44 -8.50 10.83 -16.18
CA GLU A 44 -9.29 10.26 -15.07
C GLU A 44 -8.40 9.96 -13.85
N ALA A 45 -7.18 9.48 -14.09
CA ALA A 45 -6.20 9.26 -13.03
C ALA A 45 -5.79 10.58 -12.35
N ARG A 46 -5.54 11.63 -13.14
CA ARG A 46 -5.21 12.96 -12.66
C ARG A 46 -6.37 13.58 -11.86
N GLU A 47 -7.57 13.55 -12.41
CA GLU A 47 -8.77 14.11 -11.78
C GLU A 47 -9.08 13.43 -10.46
N PHE A 48 -8.96 12.10 -10.40
CA PHE A 48 -9.11 11.35 -9.16
C PHE A 48 -8.11 11.82 -8.09
N ALA A 49 -6.82 11.91 -8.44
CA ALA A 49 -5.78 12.33 -7.50
C ALA A 49 -5.99 13.78 -7.03
N ALA A 50 -6.36 14.69 -7.92
CA ALA A 50 -6.58 16.10 -7.62
C ALA A 50 -7.77 16.29 -6.66
N SER A 51 -8.85 15.55 -6.83
CA SER A 51 -10.06 15.63 -5.99
C SER A 51 -10.00 14.79 -4.71
N ALA A 52 -8.99 13.91 -4.57
CA ALA A 52 -8.95 12.93 -3.49
C ALA A 52 -9.00 13.56 -2.09
N ARG A 53 -8.29 14.66 -1.86
CA ARG A 53 -8.31 15.37 -0.57
C ARG A 53 -9.69 15.87 -0.21
N GLU A 54 -10.39 16.52 -1.13
CA GLU A 54 -11.73 17.05 -0.94
C GLU A 54 -12.77 15.92 -0.79
N SER A 55 -12.50 14.77 -1.42
CA SER A 55 -13.30 13.54 -1.28
C SER A 55 -13.07 12.80 0.04
N GLY A 56 -12.25 13.33 0.95
CA GLY A 56 -12.05 12.83 2.30
C GLY A 56 -11.09 11.65 2.41
N PHE A 57 -10.28 11.39 1.39
CA PHE A 57 -9.21 10.38 1.50
C PHE A 57 -8.08 10.87 2.41
N SER A 58 -7.50 9.93 3.17
CA SER A 58 -6.32 10.17 4.02
C SER A 58 -5.02 9.88 3.26
N CYS A 59 -5.03 8.91 2.37
CA CYS A 59 -3.90 8.57 1.48
C CYS A 59 -4.37 7.74 0.29
N ILE A 60 -3.49 7.55 -0.68
CA ILE A 60 -3.70 6.73 -1.87
C ILE A 60 -2.66 5.61 -1.89
N ILE A 61 -3.10 4.36 -2.04
CA ILE A 61 -2.24 3.22 -2.36
C ILE A 61 -2.37 2.96 -3.85
N ALA A 62 -1.25 3.05 -4.59
CA ALA A 62 -1.22 2.87 -6.03
C ALA A 62 -0.36 1.66 -6.40
N LEU A 63 -0.96 0.70 -7.14
CA LEU A 63 -0.34 -0.54 -7.56
C LEU A 63 -0.14 -0.55 -9.08
N ALA A 64 1.06 -0.89 -9.51
CA ALA A 64 1.37 -1.06 -10.93
C ALA A 64 2.58 -1.96 -11.13
N GLY A 65 2.58 -2.68 -12.25
CA GLY A 65 3.70 -3.48 -12.74
C GLY A 65 4.39 -2.83 -13.95
N MET A 66 5.46 -3.43 -14.43
CA MET A 66 6.24 -3.00 -15.59
C MET A 66 6.76 -1.56 -15.43
N ALA A 67 6.49 -0.66 -16.38
CA ALA A 67 6.73 0.78 -16.26
C ALA A 67 5.73 1.41 -15.27
N ALA A 68 5.91 1.16 -13.98
CA ALA A 68 4.96 1.45 -12.89
C ALA A 68 4.91 2.95 -12.56
N HIS A 69 4.31 3.71 -13.47
CA HIS A 69 4.22 5.18 -13.42
C HIS A 69 3.06 5.69 -12.54
N LEU A 70 2.10 4.82 -12.21
CA LEU A 70 0.84 5.21 -11.58
C LEU A 70 1.02 5.97 -10.26
N ALA A 71 1.85 5.47 -9.35
CA ALA A 71 2.08 6.10 -8.05
C ALA A 71 2.68 7.50 -8.20
N GLY A 72 3.66 7.67 -9.09
CA GLY A 72 4.26 8.97 -9.43
C GLY A 72 3.25 9.93 -10.04
N ALA A 73 2.40 9.45 -10.96
CA ALA A 73 1.34 10.25 -11.58
C ALA A 73 0.29 10.70 -10.55
N MET A 74 -0.08 9.85 -9.60
CA MET A 74 -0.96 10.23 -8.49
C MET A 74 -0.29 11.28 -7.60
N ALA A 75 0.97 11.04 -7.16
CA ALA A 75 1.70 11.95 -6.29
C ALA A 75 1.91 13.34 -6.90
N ALA A 76 2.07 13.43 -8.21
CA ALA A 76 2.20 14.71 -8.92
C ALA A 76 0.91 15.56 -8.92
N ASN A 77 -0.24 14.96 -8.59
CA ASN A 77 -1.54 15.62 -8.68
C ASN A 77 -2.28 15.71 -7.33
N THR A 78 -1.64 15.35 -6.22
CA THR A 78 -2.22 15.49 -4.88
C THR A 78 -1.14 15.82 -3.85
N THR A 79 -1.56 16.43 -2.74
CA THR A 79 -0.70 16.60 -1.55
C THR A 79 -1.00 15.54 -0.46
N LEU A 80 -1.86 14.58 -0.74
CA LEU A 80 -2.04 13.41 0.12
C LEU A 80 -0.81 12.50 0.04
N PRO A 81 -0.50 11.75 1.11
CA PRO A 81 0.50 10.69 1.03
C PRO A 81 0.11 9.67 -0.04
N VAL A 82 1.06 9.34 -0.93
CA VAL A 82 0.91 8.28 -1.92
C VAL A 82 1.87 7.16 -1.59
N ILE A 83 1.34 5.94 -1.50
CA ILE A 83 2.09 4.72 -1.21
C ILE A 83 2.12 3.89 -2.50
N GLY A 84 3.31 3.66 -3.03
CA GLY A 84 3.51 2.89 -4.25
C GLY A 84 3.78 1.42 -3.95
N VAL A 85 3.05 0.55 -4.62
CA VAL A 85 3.27 -0.90 -4.58
C VAL A 85 3.72 -1.36 -5.96
N PRO A 86 5.02 -1.61 -6.16
CA PRO A 86 5.49 -2.24 -7.38
C PRO A 86 4.96 -3.67 -7.46
N CYS A 87 4.35 -4.03 -8.59
CA CYS A 87 3.83 -5.38 -8.79
C CYS A 87 4.82 -6.22 -9.61
N SER A 88 4.99 -7.47 -9.19
CA SER A 88 5.80 -8.43 -9.94
C SER A 88 5.21 -8.71 -11.31
N GLY A 89 6.05 -9.06 -12.28
CA GLY A 89 5.65 -9.34 -13.64
C GLY A 89 6.53 -10.40 -14.29
N ALA A 90 6.10 -10.93 -15.42
CA ALA A 90 6.68 -12.12 -16.04
C ALA A 90 8.13 -11.98 -16.55
N LYS A 91 8.69 -10.77 -16.69
CA LYS A 91 9.99 -10.59 -17.35
C LYS A 91 11.14 -10.16 -16.44
N LEU A 92 10.89 -9.23 -15.50
CA LEU A 92 11.91 -8.68 -14.60
C LEU A 92 11.53 -8.83 -13.13
N ASP A 93 10.58 -9.71 -12.83
CA ASP A 93 10.12 -10.04 -11.46
C ASP A 93 9.80 -8.81 -10.59
N GLY A 94 9.35 -7.71 -11.23
CA GLY A 94 8.99 -6.47 -10.55
C GLY A 94 10.14 -5.50 -10.29
N MET A 95 11.39 -5.80 -10.70
CA MET A 95 12.50 -4.87 -10.56
C MET A 95 12.29 -3.59 -11.38
N ASP A 96 11.76 -3.72 -12.58
CA ASP A 96 11.34 -2.61 -13.44
C ASP A 96 10.26 -1.74 -12.75
N ALA A 97 9.26 -2.38 -12.14
CA ALA A 97 8.22 -1.70 -11.40
C ALA A 97 8.76 -0.99 -10.15
N LEU A 98 9.66 -1.64 -9.40
CA LEU A 98 10.31 -1.07 -8.22
C LEU A 98 11.09 0.19 -8.59
N LEU A 99 11.96 0.12 -9.59
CA LEU A 99 12.78 1.26 -10.01
C LEU A 99 11.94 2.40 -10.56
N SER A 100 10.87 2.11 -11.31
CA SER A 100 9.94 3.11 -11.83
C SER A 100 9.13 3.80 -10.73
N THR A 101 8.88 3.13 -9.61
CA THR A 101 8.08 3.66 -8.51
C THR A 101 8.93 4.43 -7.49
N VAL A 102 10.15 3.95 -7.17
CA VAL A 102 10.96 4.49 -6.08
C VAL A 102 11.78 5.72 -6.47
N GLN A 103 12.21 5.84 -7.75
CA GLN A 103 13.08 6.91 -8.22
C GLN A 103 12.30 8.20 -8.55
N MET A 104 11.72 8.80 -7.52
CA MET A 104 10.94 10.04 -7.65
C MET A 104 11.82 11.29 -7.55
N PRO A 105 11.51 12.37 -8.32
CA PRO A 105 12.21 13.63 -8.20
C PRO A 105 11.95 14.32 -6.86
N SER A 106 12.89 15.19 -6.45
CA SER A 106 12.71 16.02 -5.26
C SER A 106 11.43 16.85 -5.34
N GLY A 107 10.66 16.87 -4.25
CA GLY A 107 9.39 17.60 -4.14
C GLY A 107 8.14 16.76 -4.43
N ILE A 108 8.26 15.60 -5.07
CA ILE A 108 7.12 14.69 -5.37
C ILE A 108 7.43 13.29 -4.80
N PRO A 109 7.31 13.10 -3.48
CA PRO A 109 7.65 11.81 -2.87
C PRO A 109 6.57 10.75 -3.10
N VAL A 110 7.01 9.49 -3.23
CA VAL A 110 6.17 8.29 -3.13
C VAL A 110 6.77 7.37 -2.08
N ALA A 111 5.96 6.97 -1.10
CA ALA A 111 6.37 5.99 -0.09
C ALA A 111 6.32 4.58 -0.70
N THR A 112 7.42 4.11 -1.26
CA THR A 112 7.49 2.84 -1.98
C THR A 112 7.71 1.68 -1.01
N VAL A 113 6.86 0.67 -1.06
CA VAL A 113 7.00 -0.59 -0.30
C VAL A 113 7.66 -1.67 -1.17
N ALA A 114 7.89 -2.85 -0.60
CA ALA A 114 8.45 -3.98 -1.32
C ALA A 114 7.59 -4.41 -2.53
N ILE A 115 8.20 -5.11 -3.48
CA ILE A 115 7.48 -5.75 -4.59
C ILE A 115 6.37 -6.64 -4.01
N ASP A 116 5.16 -6.51 -4.53
CA ASP A 116 3.92 -7.17 -4.06
C ASP A 116 3.58 -6.91 -2.57
N GLY A 117 4.20 -5.90 -1.96
CA GLY A 117 4.09 -5.57 -0.55
C GLY A 117 2.80 -4.85 -0.13
N ALA A 118 1.67 -5.15 -0.76
CA ALA A 118 0.40 -4.45 -0.57
C ALA A 118 -0.13 -4.51 0.88
N LYS A 119 0.13 -5.59 1.62
CA LYS A 119 -0.17 -5.65 3.05
C LYS A 119 0.57 -4.57 3.83
N ASN A 120 1.87 -4.39 3.56
CA ASN A 120 2.67 -3.35 4.21
C ASN A 120 2.27 -1.95 3.76
N ALA A 121 1.83 -1.77 2.50
CA ALA A 121 1.25 -0.50 2.05
C ALA A 121 0.01 -0.12 2.87
N ALA A 122 -0.89 -1.07 3.11
CA ALA A 122 -2.06 -0.86 3.95
C ALA A 122 -1.68 -0.54 5.40
N ILE A 123 -0.72 -1.27 5.98
CA ILE A 123 -0.22 -1.01 7.35
C ILE A 123 0.41 0.39 7.42
N LEU A 124 1.20 0.80 6.43
CA LEU A 124 1.78 2.15 6.37
C LEU A 124 0.69 3.22 6.28
N ALA A 125 -0.36 3.00 5.49
CA ALA A 125 -1.52 3.89 5.45
C ALA A 125 -2.17 4.03 6.83
N VAL A 126 -2.36 2.92 7.56
CA VAL A 126 -2.88 2.94 8.93
C VAL A 126 -1.92 3.67 9.87
N GLN A 127 -0.59 3.47 9.76
CA GLN A 127 0.41 4.18 10.55
C GLN A 127 0.36 5.69 10.34
N ILE A 128 0.21 6.15 9.09
CA ILE A 128 0.06 7.58 8.77
C ILE A 128 -1.16 8.16 9.49
N MET A 129 -2.28 7.48 9.46
CA MET A 129 -3.50 7.91 10.15
C MET A 129 -3.36 7.82 11.69
N ALA A 130 -2.64 6.82 12.18
CA ALA A 130 -2.44 6.59 13.61
C ALA A 130 -1.60 7.68 14.31
N VAL A 131 -0.89 8.53 13.57
CA VAL A 131 -0.18 9.69 14.12
C VAL A 131 -1.13 10.64 14.89
N SER A 132 -2.40 10.71 14.46
CA SER A 132 -3.45 11.51 15.09
C SER A 132 -4.63 10.68 15.60
N ASP A 133 -4.51 9.36 15.67
CA ASP A 133 -5.59 8.44 16.05
C ASP A 133 -5.07 7.33 16.97
N GLU A 134 -5.23 7.53 18.27
CA GLU A 134 -4.78 6.59 19.31
C GLU A 134 -5.42 5.20 19.17
N GLY A 135 -6.69 5.13 18.73
CA GLY A 135 -7.36 3.85 18.53
C GLY A 135 -6.71 3.01 17.43
N LEU A 136 -6.22 3.64 16.36
CA LEU A 136 -5.43 2.95 15.33
C LEU A 136 -4.02 2.60 15.84
N ALA A 137 -3.40 3.48 16.62
CA ALA A 137 -2.09 3.22 17.22
C ALA A 137 -2.13 1.98 18.13
N HIS A 138 -3.15 1.86 18.98
CA HIS A 138 -3.34 0.68 19.84
C HIS A 138 -3.56 -0.60 19.01
N LYS A 139 -4.38 -0.55 17.95
CA LYS A 139 -4.57 -1.72 17.06
C LYS A 139 -3.28 -2.15 16.37
N LEU A 140 -2.45 -1.20 15.94
CA LEU A 140 -1.15 -1.49 15.34
C LEU A 140 -0.20 -2.15 16.35
N GLN A 141 -0.17 -1.67 17.60
CA GLN A 141 0.64 -2.26 18.65
C GLN A 141 0.18 -3.68 18.96
N ALA A 142 -1.12 -3.90 19.16
CA ALA A 142 -1.68 -5.23 19.40
C ALA A 142 -1.32 -6.23 18.30
N ALA A 143 -1.41 -5.82 17.01
CA ALA A 143 -1.03 -6.67 15.89
C ALA A 143 0.47 -7.03 15.90
N ARG A 144 1.35 -6.13 16.36
CA ARG A 144 2.79 -6.41 16.53
C ARG A 144 3.04 -7.39 17.67
N ASP A 145 2.35 -7.20 18.79
CA ASP A 145 2.47 -8.08 19.97
C ASP A 145 2.01 -9.50 19.64
N GLU A 146 0.90 -9.65 18.91
CA GLU A 146 0.42 -10.94 18.38
C GLU A 146 1.47 -11.60 17.46
N GLY A 147 2.07 -10.82 16.55
CA GLY A 147 3.13 -11.31 15.67
C GLY A 147 4.35 -11.79 16.45
N THR A 148 4.77 -11.06 17.47
CA THR A 148 5.87 -11.45 18.37
C THR A 148 5.55 -12.74 19.11
N ALA A 149 4.37 -12.84 19.70
CA ALA A 149 3.94 -14.04 20.43
C ALA A 149 3.91 -15.28 19.51
N ALA A 150 3.46 -15.13 18.26
CA ALA A 150 3.44 -16.23 17.30
C ALA A 150 4.85 -16.73 16.95
N VAL A 151 5.82 -15.84 16.78
CA VAL A 151 7.22 -16.22 16.51
C VAL A 151 7.85 -16.90 17.71
N LEU A 152 7.66 -16.36 18.93
CA LEU A 152 8.20 -16.95 20.16
C LEU A 152 7.63 -18.34 20.42
N LYS A 153 6.34 -18.55 20.18
CA LYS A 153 5.70 -19.85 20.29
C LYS A 153 6.30 -20.85 19.29
N ALA A 154 6.50 -20.45 18.04
CA ALA A 154 7.11 -21.31 17.03
C ALA A 154 8.57 -21.67 17.38
N ASP A 155 9.34 -20.71 17.96
CA ASP A 155 10.69 -20.98 18.46
C ASP A 155 10.69 -22.01 19.58
N GLU A 156 9.79 -21.86 20.56
CA GLU A 156 9.66 -22.82 21.68
C GLU A 156 9.32 -24.23 21.18
N GLU A 157 8.34 -24.35 20.28
CA GLU A 157 7.97 -25.64 19.67
C GLU A 157 9.15 -26.30 18.94
N LEU A 158 9.96 -25.52 18.20
CA LEU A 158 11.15 -26.04 17.54
C LEU A 158 12.23 -26.45 18.53
N ARG A 159 12.49 -25.65 19.57
CA ARG A 159 13.49 -25.97 20.61
C ARG A 159 13.11 -27.25 21.35
N GLU A 160 11.84 -27.45 21.70
CA GLU A 160 11.39 -28.70 22.32
C GLU A 160 11.57 -29.90 21.37
N ARG A 161 11.22 -29.74 20.11
CA ARG A 161 11.33 -30.80 19.08
C ARG A 161 12.77 -31.27 18.85
N TYR A 162 13.76 -30.39 18.99
CA TYR A 162 15.17 -30.65 18.72
C TYR A 162 16.05 -30.67 20.00
N LYS A 163 15.45 -30.79 21.18
CA LYS A 163 16.20 -31.12 22.39
C LYS A 163 16.74 -32.56 22.27
N ASN A 164 18.08 -32.71 22.22
CA ASN A 164 18.79 -33.98 22.26
C ASN A 164 18.85 -34.51 23.71
#